data_85f818ff00a68866cccf80f35893ed5b
#
_entry.id   85f818ff00a68866cccf80f35893ed5b
#
_cell.length_a   1.000
_cell.length_b   1.000
_cell.length_c   1.000
_cell.angle_alpha   90.00
_cell.angle_beta   90.00
_cell.angle_gamma   90.00
#
_symmetry.space_group_name_H-M   'P 1'
#
loop_
_entity.id
_entity.type
_entity.pdbx_description
1 polymer ?
#
loop_
_entity_poly.entity_id
_entity_poly.type
_entity_poly.pdbx_seq_one_letter_code
_entity_poly.pdbx_strand_id
1 'polypeptide(L)'
;MTQRFEGERTLMRIFIGEADRAPSGPHEGKPLHEALLLTLRERGFAGATVLRGISGFGASARVHTDRILRLSLDLPIVVEVVDTEERIHEVLPQLDRMIEGGLITLERAHVIMYRPHEERPAADD
;
A
#
# COMPACT_ATOMS: atom_id res chain seq x y z
N MET A 1 29.04 0.99 -1.52
CA MET A 1 28.67 2.38 -1.85
C MET A 1 27.24 2.44 -2.31
N THR A 2 26.47 3.31 -1.71
CA THR A 2 25.07 3.46 -2.03
C THR A 2 24.93 4.27 -3.32
N GLN A 3 24.26 3.70 -4.29
CA GLN A 3 24.02 4.41 -5.55
C GLN A 3 22.74 5.23 -5.45
N ARG A 4 22.82 6.41 -5.98
CA ARG A 4 21.68 7.28 -6.10
C ARG A 4 20.97 7.00 -7.41
N PHE A 5 19.67 6.81 -7.35
CA PHE A 5 18.85 6.67 -8.55
C PHE A 5 18.13 7.97 -8.87
N GLU A 6 18.05 8.28 -10.12
CA GLU A 6 17.20 9.36 -10.64
C GLU A 6 16.58 8.86 -11.93
N GLY A 7 15.30 9.14 -12.15
CA GLY A 7 14.64 8.76 -13.39
C GLY A 7 13.18 8.40 -13.19
N GLU A 8 12.61 7.79 -14.21
CA GLU A 8 11.20 7.45 -14.22
C GLU A 8 10.92 6.18 -13.43
N ARG A 9 9.86 6.24 -12.65
CA ARG A 9 9.31 5.10 -11.92
C ARG A 9 7.79 5.18 -12.02
N THR A 10 7.13 4.19 -11.46
CA THR A 10 5.68 4.14 -11.39
C THR A 10 5.24 4.30 -9.95
N LEU A 11 4.32 5.22 -9.73
CA LEU A 11 3.67 5.40 -8.44
C LEU A 11 2.38 4.60 -8.46
N MET A 12 2.25 3.67 -7.53
CA MET A 12 1.01 2.92 -7.34
C MET A 12 0.37 3.37 -6.04
N ARG A 13 -0.93 3.69 -6.11
CA ARG A 13 -1.73 3.93 -4.93
C ARG A 13 -2.83 2.91 -4.85
N ILE A 14 -3.02 2.35 -3.67
CA ILE A 14 -4.06 1.37 -3.39
C ILE A 14 -4.99 1.98 -2.35
N PHE A 15 -6.26 2.13 -2.73
CA PHE A 15 -7.26 2.75 -1.86
C PHE A 15 -8.17 1.66 -1.31
N ILE A 16 -8.17 1.49 0.00
CA ILE A 16 -8.97 0.47 0.70
C ILE A 16 -9.55 1.10 1.97
N GLY A 17 -10.32 0.32 2.71
CA GLY A 17 -10.85 0.77 3.98
C GLY A 17 -10.04 0.21 5.14
N GLU A 18 -10.04 0.93 6.24
CA GLU A 18 -9.28 0.51 7.43
C GLU A 18 -9.80 -0.82 7.98
N ALA A 19 -11.09 -1.07 7.87
CA ALA A 19 -11.70 -2.29 8.39
C ALA A 19 -11.53 -3.50 7.49
N ASP A 20 -11.01 -3.31 6.27
CA ASP A 20 -10.85 -4.42 5.33
C ASP A 20 -9.83 -5.43 5.85
N ARG A 21 -10.11 -6.71 5.59
CA ARG A 21 -9.26 -7.82 5.99
C ARG A 21 -8.78 -8.58 4.77
N ALA A 22 -7.63 -9.23 4.89
CA ALA A 22 -7.14 -10.10 3.85
C ALA A 22 -8.05 -11.34 3.76
N PRO A 23 -8.63 -11.63 2.57
CA PRO A 23 -9.60 -12.71 2.46
C PRO A 23 -8.98 -14.09 2.37
N SER A 24 -7.70 -14.19 2.02
CA SER A 24 -7.06 -15.48 1.81
C SER A 24 -5.55 -15.30 1.82
N GLY A 25 -4.83 -16.41 1.66
CA GLY A 25 -3.40 -16.41 1.51
C GLY A 25 -2.66 -16.46 2.84
N PRO A 26 -1.34 -16.27 2.80
CA PRO A 26 -0.52 -16.42 4.01
C PRO A 26 -0.80 -15.37 5.08
N HIS A 27 -1.44 -14.27 4.71
CA HIS A 27 -1.76 -13.19 5.66
C HIS A 27 -3.26 -13.10 5.93
N GLU A 28 -3.99 -14.17 5.65
CA GLU A 28 -5.44 -14.20 5.82
C GLU A 28 -5.86 -13.73 7.21
N GLY A 29 -6.89 -12.89 7.27
CA GLY A 29 -7.44 -12.40 8.52
C GLY A 29 -6.76 -11.16 9.08
N LYS A 30 -5.57 -10.84 8.61
CA LYS A 30 -4.90 -9.60 9.03
C LYS A 30 -5.60 -8.39 8.43
N PRO A 31 -5.45 -7.21 9.05
CA PRO A 31 -5.89 -5.98 8.37
C PRO A 31 -5.31 -5.95 6.96
N LEU A 32 -6.15 -5.61 5.98
CA LEU A 32 -5.72 -5.67 4.58
C LEU A 32 -4.50 -4.80 4.32
N HIS A 33 -4.47 -3.59 4.90
CA HIS A 33 -3.31 -2.71 4.69
C HIS A 33 -2.01 -3.35 5.20
N GLU A 34 -2.08 -4.10 6.29
CA GLU A 34 -0.91 -4.80 6.82
C GLU A 34 -0.51 -5.95 5.90
N ALA A 35 -1.49 -6.73 5.43
CA ALA A 35 -1.24 -7.82 4.51
C ALA A 35 -0.62 -7.33 3.20
N LEU A 36 -1.10 -6.20 2.69
CA LEU A 36 -0.53 -5.60 1.49
C LEU A 36 0.91 -5.16 1.72
N LEU A 37 1.16 -4.53 2.85
CA LEU A 37 2.51 -4.07 3.18
C LEU A 37 3.49 -5.25 3.24
N LEU A 38 3.09 -6.33 3.91
CA LEU A 38 3.92 -7.54 4.02
C LEU A 38 4.15 -8.18 2.66
N THR A 39 3.12 -8.23 1.82
CA THR A 39 3.22 -8.79 0.47
C THR A 39 4.22 -8.00 -0.37
N LEU A 40 4.11 -6.68 -0.35
CA LEU A 40 5.02 -5.83 -1.11
C LEU A 40 6.46 -6.00 -0.63
N ARG A 41 6.65 -6.10 0.67
CA ARG A 41 7.98 -6.32 1.23
C ARG A 41 8.54 -7.67 0.79
N GLU A 42 7.73 -8.72 0.86
CA GLU A 42 8.14 -10.07 0.45
C GLU A 42 8.47 -10.13 -1.05
N ARG A 43 7.83 -9.30 -1.84
CA ARG A 43 8.07 -9.24 -3.28
C ARG A 43 9.24 -8.32 -3.64
N GLY A 44 9.94 -7.81 -2.65
CA GLY A 44 11.17 -7.06 -2.86
C GLY A 44 11.01 -5.59 -3.22
N PHE A 45 9.86 -5.00 -2.94
CA PHE A 45 9.68 -3.58 -3.17
C PHE A 45 10.60 -2.77 -2.27
N ALA A 46 11.11 -1.66 -2.78
CA ALA A 46 12.07 -0.83 -2.07
C ALA A 46 11.47 -0.14 -0.86
N GLY A 47 10.18 0.13 -0.89
CA GLY A 47 9.50 0.76 0.23
C GLY A 47 8.02 0.89 -0.05
N ALA A 48 7.24 1.11 0.99
CA ALA A 48 5.82 1.34 0.89
C ALA A 48 5.39 2.17 2.08
N THR A 49 4.38 3.00 1.88
CA THR A 49 3.86 3.87 2.92
C THR A 49 2.36 3.65 3.03
N VAL A 50 1.89 3.53 4.27
CA VAL A 50 0.46 3.42 4.53
C VAL A 50 -0.01 4.72 5.16
N LEU A 51 -1.01 5.35 4.55
CA LEU A 51 -1.58 6.59 5.03
C LEU A 51 -3.04 6.35 5.40
N ARG A 52 -3.46 6.94 6.49
CA ARG A 52 -4.86 6.91 6.89
C ARG A 52 -5.49 8.26 6.58
N GLY A 53 -6.60 8.24 5.83
CA GLY A 53 -7.37 9.45 5.61
C GLY A 53 -8.10 9.84 6.88
N ILE A 54 -8.19 11.13 7.15
CA ILE A 54 -8.88 11.61 8.35
C ILE A 54 -10.39 11.61 8.15
N SER A 55 -10.86 11.52 6.91
CA SER A 55 -12.27 11.38 6.57
C SER A 55 -12.35 10.93 5.12
N GLY A 56 -13.49 10.39 4.74
CA GLY A 56 -13.74 9.97 3.37
C GLY A 56 -14.60 8.73 3.32
N PHE A 57 -14.90 8.29 2.10
CA PHE A 57 -15.64 7.05 1.89
C PHE A 57 -15.16 6.42 0.59
N GLY A 58 -15.41 5.14 0.44
CA GLY A 58 -15.01 4.38 -0.74
C GLY A 58 -16.04 3.35 -1.12
N ALA A 59 -15.64 2.42 -1.99
CA ALA A 59 -16.55 1.44 -2.58
C ALA A 59 -17.28 0.58 -1.55
N SER A 60 -16.68 0.32 -0.40
CA SER A 60 -17.28 -0.49 0.65
C SER A 60 -17.99 0.34 1.70
N ALA A 61 -17.96 1.66 1.61
CA ALA A 61 -18.58 2.50 2.62
C ALA A 61 -20.08 2.52 2.41
N ARG A 62 -20.80 2.03 3.40
CA ARG A 62 -22.25 2.13 3.42
C ARG A 62 -22.61 3.47 4.02
N VAL A 63 -23.35 4.27 3.26
CA VAL A 63 -23.80 5.56 3.75
C VAL A 63 -25.04 5.32 4.61
N HIS A 64 -24.85 5.31 5.93
CA HIS A 64 -25.94 5.34 6.88
C HIS A 64 -25.85 6.65 7.63
N THR A 65 -26.89 7.45 7.57
CA THR A 65 -26.89 8.79 8.17
C THR A 65 -26.59 8.76 9.66
N ASP A 66 -27.08 7.74 10.35
CA ASP A 66 -26.83 7.58 11.78
C ASP A 66 -25.39 7.15 12.08
N ARG A 67 -24.62 6.84 11.06
CA ARG A 67 -23.25 6.35 11.21
C ARG A 67 -22.18 7.34 10.77
N ILE A 68 -22.58 8.53 10.40
CA ILE A 68 -21.63 9.56 10.02
C ILE A 68 -20.58 9.77 11.10
N LEU A 69 -21.02 9.71 12.37
CA LEU A 69 -20.11 9.83 13.50
C LEU A 69 -19.19 8.63 13.67
N ARG A 70 -19.51 7.51 12.99
CA ARG A 70 -18.71 6.29 13.06
C ARG A 70 -17.81 6.10 11.85
N LEU A 71 -17.75 7.08 10.98
CA LEU A 71 -16.84 7.02 9.84
C LEU A 71 -15.39 6.88 10.29
N SER A 72 -15.09 7.30 11.52
CA SER A 72 -13.76 7.13 12.08
C SER A 72 -13.39 5.66 12.33
N LEU A 73 -14.36 4.73 12.25
CA LEU A 73 -14.11 3.30 12.47
C LEU A 73 -13.69 2.58 11.19
N ASP A 74 -13.92 3.19 10.04
CA ASP A 74 -13.55 2.63 8.75
C ASP A 74 -13.04 3.75 7.86
N LEU A 75 -11.93 4.32 8.26
CA LEU A 75 -11.33 5.42 7.51
C LEU A 75 -10.65 4.89 6.25
N PRO A 76 -10.57 5.71 5.20
CA PRO A 76 -9.85 5.31 4.01
C PRO A 76 -8.36 5.15 4.30
N ILE A 77 -7.80 4.12 3.69
CA ILE A 77 -6.37 3.82 3.78
C ILE A 77 -5.80 3.91 2.37
N VAL A 78 -4.65 4.54 2.25
CA VAL A 78 -3.92 4.59 0.98
C VAL A 78 -2.56 3.94 1.20
N VAL A 79 -2.26 2.92 0.39
CA VAL A 79 -0.93 2.31 0.37
C VAL A 79 -0.22 2.85 -0.87
N GLU A 80 0.93 3.48 -0.68
CA GLU A 80 1.69 4.07 -1.77
C GLU A 80 3.03 3.38 -1.93
N VAL A 81 3.38 3.07 -3.17
CA VAL A 81 4.70 2.57 -3.51
C VAL A 81 5.18 3.22 -4.78
N VAL A 82 6.50 3.43 -4.87
CA VAL A 82 7.15 3.88 -6.10
C VAL A 82 8.19 2.83 -6.44
N ASP A 83 8.08 2.23 -7.62
CA ASP A 83 9.00 1.20 -8.05
C ASP A 83 9.00 1.11 -9.56
N THR A 84 9.71 0.13 -10.10
CA THR A 84 9.75 -0.06 -11.55
C THR A 84 8.38 -0.51 -12.05
N GLU A 85 8.08 -0.16 -13.30
CA GLU A 85 6.84 -0.57 -13.93
C GLU A 85 6.71 -2.09 -13.95
N GLU A 86 7.80 -2.80 -14.24
CA GLU A 86 7.80 -4.25 -14.30
C GLU A 86 7.42 -4.87 -12.96
N ARG A 87 8.02 -4.39 -11.88
CA ARG A 87 7.74 -4.92 -10.55
C ARG A 87 6.29 -4.66 -10.15
N ILE A 88 5.79 -3.48 -10.46
CA ILE A 88 4.40 -3.12 -10.20
C ILE A 88 3.46 -4.09 -10.94
N HIS A 89 3.69 -4.27 -12.24
CA HIS A 89 2.81 -5.15 -13.03
C HIS A 89 2.89 -6.61 -12.59
N GLU A 90 4.04 -7.06 -12.13
CA GLU A 90 4.19 -8.43 -11.64
C GLU A 90 3.37 -8.70 -10.38
N VAL A 91 3.19 -7.71 -9.53
CA VAL A 91 2.46 -7.91 -8.27
C VAL A 91 0.96 -7.71 -8.43
N LEU A 92 0.51 -7.03 -9.49
CA LEU A 92 -0.91 -6.71 -9.66
C LEU A 92 -1.84 -7.92 -9.57
N PRO A 93 -1.56 -9.08 -10.20
CA PRO A 93 -2.47 -10.22 -10.07
C PRO A 93 -2.64 -10.68 -8.62
N GLN A 94 -1.58 -10.64 -7.82
CA GLN A 94 -1.66 -11.02 -6.42
C GLN A 94 -2.49 -10.00 -5.64
N LEU A 95 -2.29 -8.71 -5.89
CA LEU A 95 -3.08 -7.67 -5.24
C LEU A 95 -4.56 -7.78 -5.60
N ASP A 96 -4.85 -8.11 -6.85
CA ASP A 96 -6.22 -8.29 -7.31
C ASP A 96 -6.94 -9.37 -6.50
N ARG A 97 -6.25 -10.45 -6.19
CA ARG A 97 -6.82 -11.53 -5.39
C ARG A 97 -7.03 -11.14 -3.94
N MET A 98 -6.26 -10.17 -3.45
CA MET A 98 -6.32 -9.75 -2.05
C MET A 98 -7.36 -8.67 -1.80
N ILE A 99 -7.72 -7.91 -2.81
CA ILE A 99 -8.58 -6.74 -2.65
C ILE A 99 -9.94 -7.03 -3.21
N GLU A 100 -10.93 -7.19 -2.32
CA GLU A 100 -12.30 -7.44 -2.72
C GLU A 100 -13.02 -6.18 -3.15
N GLY A 101 -12.69 -5.05 -2.53
CA GLY A 101 -13.23 -3.76 -2.90
C GLY A 101 -12.18 -2.70 -2.68
N GLY A 102 -11.99 -1.86 -3.67
CA GLY A 102 -10.98 -0.82 -3.58
C GLY A 102 -10.64 -0.26 -4.95
N LEU A 103 -9.55 0.45 -5.01
CA LEU A 103 -9.10 1.12 -6.23
C LEU A 103 -7.59 1.09 -6.28
N ILE A 104 -7.03 0.76 -7.43
CA ILE A 104 -5.59 0.87 -7.66
C ILE A 104 -5.37 1.85 -8.80
N THR A 105 -4.52 2.82 -8.57
CA THR A 105 -4.14 3.79 -9.60
C THR A 105 -2.64 3.71 -9.84
N LEU A 106 -2.24 3.94 -11.07
CA LEU A 106 -0.83 4.01 -11.46
C LEU A 106 -0.57 5.36 -12.12
N GLU A 107 0.55 5.95 -11.78
CA GLU A 107 1.00 7.21 -12.37
C GLU A 107 2.50 7.14 -12.60
N ARG A 108 2.97 7.91 -13.56
CA ARG A 108 4.41 8.08 -13.73
C ARG A 108 4.91 9.03 -12.66
N ALA A 109 6.04 8.69 -12.09
CA ALA A 109 6.70 9.55 -11.12
C ALA A 109 8.13 9.79 -11.58
N HIS A 110 8.52 11.04 -11.67
CA HIS A 110 9.92 11.36 -11.91
C HIS A 110 10.62 11.41 -10.56
N VAL A 111 11.47 10.43 -10.31
CA VAL A 111 12.22 10.34 -9.06
C VAL A 111 13.45 11.22 -9.20
N ILE A 112 13.52 12.23 -8.38
CA ILE A 112 14.68 13.14 -8.37
C ILE A 112 15.86 12.46 -7.70
N MET A 113 15.58 11.72 -6.63
CA MET A 113 16.62 11.02 -5.90
C MET A 113 16.00 9.87 -5.12
N TYR A 114 16.62 8.72 -5.22
CA TYR A 114 16.40 7.62 -4.29
C TYR A 114 17.76 7.11 -3.86
N ARG A 115 17.96 7.03 -2.55
CA ARG A 115 19.21 6.54 -1.98
C ARG A 115 18.86 5.70 -0.77
N PRO A 116 18.96 4.36 -0.87
CA PRO A 116 18.68 3.53 0.29
C PRO A 116 19.74 3.75 1.37
N HIS A 117 19.32 3.62 2.61
CA HIS A 117 20.28 3.61 3.70
C HIS A 117 21.15 2.39 3.60
N GLU A 118 22.42 2.54 3.97
CA GLU A 118 23.26 1.37 4.16
C GLU A 118 22.67 0.54 5.28
N GLU A 119 22.60 -0.77 5.03
CA GLU A 119 22.12 -1.67 6.05
C GLU A 119 23.10 -1.68 7.21
N ARG A 120 22.63 -1.26 8.36
CA ARG A 120 23.45 -1.37 9.55
C ARG A 120 23.38 -2.79 10.07
N PRO A 121 24.51 -3.35 10.59
CA PRO A 121 24.40 -4.60 11.32
C PRO A 121 23.36 -4.42 12.41
N ALA A 122 22.57 -5.48 12.66
CA ALA A 122 21.58 -5.43 13.71
C ALA A 122 22.25 -4.86 14.95
N ALA A 123 21.66 -3.81 15.50
CA ALA A 123 22.23 -3.20 16.66
C ALA A 123 22.43 -4.27 17.74
N ASP A 124 23.58 -4.21 18.36
CA ASP A 124 23.85 -5.12 19.47
C ASP A 124 23.06 -4.64 20.65
N ASP A 125 21.80 -4.92 20.62
CA ASP A 125 20.90 -4.46 21.67
C ASP A 125 20.79 -5.49 22.75
#